data_b3f6e78e5e819f8d67b0f9980af17c00
#
_entry.id   b3f6e78e5e819f8d67b0f9980af17c00
#
_cell.length_a   1.000
_cell.length_b   1.000
_cell.length_c   1.000
_cell.angle_alpha   90.00
_cell.angle_beta   90.00
_cell.angle_gamma   90.00
#
_symmetry.space_group_name_H-M   'P 1'
#
loop_
_entity.id
_entity.type
_entity.pdbx_description
1 polymer ?
#
loop_
_entity_poly.entity_id
_entity_poly.type
_entity_poly.pdbx_seq_one_letter_code
_entity_poly.pdbx_strand_id
1 'polypeptide(L)'
;MIKGLMLTPPVVGRISIGRTVERQGRRLPEKDDEFTLTTQVQTRGGWALHPLDGVLRGELQERALMATGIEVKELPGTPDAKPRARKKEPGQPGTTPSSPPMGAAHTKLRSIPVRLLFNDPGLNLRASYTLFDRATARPLCVGDGQHCKRVTHTGVESLPCPAPDHCALGIEGGCKLFGRFNVRIDHAANQGDALSTFVLRTTSVNTVRTLMARMRYLHALSGGLLAFLPLELRLRGKSTAQSHRAPIYYVDLGLRAQMPLGLAVLQAREEREQARAG
;
A
#
# COMPACT_ATOMS: atom_id res chain seq x y z
N MET A 1 31.01 7.65 -0.56
CA MET A 1 29.54 7.55 -0.62
C MET A 1 29.11 7.71 -2.08
N ILE A 2 28.28 6.82 -2.60
CA ILE A 2 27.83 6.88 -4.02
C ILE A 2 26.90 8.09 -4.17
N LYS A 3 27.24 9.02 -5.06
CA LYS A 3 26.40 10.19 -5.35
C LYS A 3 25.02 9.74 -5.87
N GLY A 4 23.94 10.26 -5.30
CA GLY A 4 22.56 9.91 -5.68
C GLY A 4 22.01 8.64 -5.05
N LEU A 5 22.76 7.96 -4.20
CA LEU A 5 22.21 6.90 -3.36
C LEU A 5 21.33 7.56 -2.30
N MET A 6 20.04 7.40 -2.48
CA MET A 6 19.08 7.91 -1.51
C MET A 6 18.94 6.88 -0.39
N LEU A 7 19.19 7.30 0.86
CA LEU A 7 18.92 6.49 2.03
C LEU A 7 17.41 6.25 2.09
N THR A 8 16.99 5.08 1.66
CA THR A 8 15.65 4.58 1.90
C THR A 8 15.74 3.56 3.02
N PRO A 9 14.88 3.66 4.04
CA PRO A 9 14.78 2.61 5.06
C PRO A 9 14.53 1.25 4.40
N PRO A 10 14.96 0.15 5.03
CA PRO A 10 14.73 -1.20 4.51
C PRO A 10 13.24 -1.41 4.25
N VAL A 11 12.90 -1.85 3.04
CA VAL A 11 11.52 -2.14 2.67
C VAL A 11 11.28 -3.64 2.86
N VAL A 12 10.42 -4.00 3.80
CA VAL A 12 10.07 -5.40 4.10
C VAL A 12 8.79 -5.84 3.40
N GLY A 13 7.93 -4.89 3.01
CA GLY A 13 6.65 -5.20 2.38
C GLY A 13 6.14 -4.09 1.47
N ARG A 14 5.05 -4.41 0.81
CA ARG A 14 4.35 -3.51 -0.11
C ARG A 14 2.90 -3.37 0.29
N ILE A 15 2.37 -2.16 0.10
CA ILE A 15 0.95 -1.86 0.20
C ILE A 15 0.42 -1.68 -1.22
N SER A 16 -0.62 -2.40 -1.58
CA SER A 16 -1.28 -2.34 -2.89
C SER A 16 -2.76 -2.06 -2.72
N ILE A 17 -3.39 -1.43 -3.73
CA ILE A 17 -4.84 -1.26 -3.82
C ILE A 17 -5.38 -2.36 -4.72
N GLY A 18 -6.42 -3.07 -4.26
CA GLY A 18 -7.03 -4.17 -4.98
C GLY A 18 -6.37 -5.51 -4.67
N ARG A 19 -6.83 -6.53 -5.35
CA ARG A 19 -6.38 -7.92 -5.18
C ARG A 19 -5.89 -8.50 -6.50
N THR A 20 -5.18 -9.59 -6.42
CA THR A 20 -4.81 -10.37 -7.59
C THR A 20 -5.81 -11.51 -7.77
N VAL A 21 -6.47 -11.57 -8.92
CA VAL A 21 -7.41 -12.63 -9.28
C VAL A 21 -6.82 -13.51 -10.38
N GLU A 22 -7.12 -14.79 -10.31
CA GLU A 22 -6.74 -15.72 -11.35
C GLU A 22 -7.88 -15.85 -12.36
N ARG A 23 -7.60 -15.49 -13.63
CA ARG A 23 -8.52 -15.64 -14.74
C ARG A 23 -7.81 -16.39 -15.87
N GLN A 24 -8.38 -17.51 -16.31
CA GLN A 24 -7.83 -18.35 -17.39
C GLN A 24 -6.35 -18.75 -17.16
N GLY A 25 -5.99 -19.12 -15.94
CA GLY A 25 -4.62 -19.49 -15.57
C GLY A 25 -3.63 -18.32 -15.52
N ARG A 26 -4.11 -17.07 -15.66
CA ARG A 26 -3.30 -15.85 -15.54
C ARG A 26 -3.74 -15.05 -14.33
N ARG A 27 -2.77 -14.59 -13.56
CA ARG A 27 -3.01 -13.70 -12.43
C ARG A 27 -3.02 -12.25 -12.90
N LEU A 28 -4.18 -11.63 -12.81
CA LEU A 28 -4.41 -10.26 -13.20
C LEU A 28 -4.71 -9.41 -11.96
N PRO A 29 -4.17 -8.18 -11.87
CA PRO A 29 -4.54 -7.26 -10.83
C PRO A 29 -5.99 -6.79 -11.07
N GLU A 30 -6.85 -7.00 -10.09
CA GLU A 30 -8.21 -6.48 -10.08
C GLU A 30 -8.27 -5.28 -9.14
N LYS A 31 -8.81 -4.16 -9.64
CA LYS A 31 -9.06 -3.00 -8.80
C LYS A 31 -10.21 -3.32 -7.87
N ASP A 32 -9.96 -3.28 -6.58
CA ASP A 32 -10.97 -3.43 -5.54
C ASP A 32 -10.81 -2.33 -4.50
N ASP A 33 -11.81 -2.12 -3.67
CA ASP A 33 -11.83 -1.12 -2.62
C ASP A 33 -11.21 -1.63 -1.31
N GLU A 34 -10.11 -2.35 -1.42
CA GLU A 34 -9.34 -2.86 -0.30
C GLU A 34 -7.83 -2.70 -0.48
N PHE A 35 -7.10 -2.69 0.62
CA PHE A 35 -5.66 -2.82 0.64
C PHE A 35 -5.25 -4.29 0.69
N THR A 36 -4.10 -4.59 0.10
CA THR A 36 -3.41 -5.87 0.24
C THR A 36 -1.97 -5.62 0.64
N LEU A 37 -1.50 -6.30 1.68
CA LEU A 37 -0.11 -6.27 2.12
C LEU A 37 0.63 -7.49 1.59
N THR A 38 1.72 -7.27 0.87
CA THR A 38 2.56 -8.34 0.33
C THR A 38 3.99 -8.18 0.80
N THR A 39 4.73 -9.27 0.80
CA THR A 39 6.18 -9.26 1.02
C THR A 39 6.91 -8.72 -0.22
N GLN A 40 8.24 -8.67 -0.17
CA GLN A 40 9.11 -8.40 -1.32
C GLN A 40 9.37 -9.67 -2.17
N VAL A 41 8.87 -10.82 -1.74
CA VAL A 41 9.10 -12.10 -2.41
C VAL A 41 7.98 -12.36 -3.42
N GLN A 42 8.37 -12.71 -4.65
CA GLN A 42 7.46 -13.15 -5.69
C GLN A 42 7.54 -14.66 -5.85
N THR A 43 6.41 -15.33 -5.76
CA THR A 43 6.26 -16.76 -6.02
C THR A 43 5.70 -16.98 -7.44
N ARG A 44 5.63 -18.26 -7.90
CA ARG A 44 4.93 -18.59 -9.16
C ARG A 44 3.48 -18.13 -9.16
N GLY A 45 2.91 -18.03 -7.97
CA GLY A 45 1.54 -17.60 -7.72
C GLY A 45 1.35 -16.09 -7.62
N GLY A 46 2.39 -15.26 -7.75
CA GLY A 46 2.38 -13.81 -7.55
C GLY A 46 3.12 -13.42 -6.27
N TRP A 47 2.87 -12.20 -5.79
CA TRP A 47 3.48 -11.71 -4.56
C TRP A 47 2.94 -12.48 -3.35
N ALA A 48 3.84 -12.95 -2.47
CA ALA A 48 3.43 -13.60 -1.23
C ALA A 48 2.79 -12.56 -0.28
N LEU A 49 1.67 -12.93 0.35
CA LEU A 49 1.03 -12.08 1.35
C LEU A 49 1.95 -11.90 2.55
N HIS A 50 1.96 -10.68 3.09
CA HIS A 50 2.68 -10.40 4.32
C HIS A 50 1.86 -10.90 5.53
N PRO A 51 2.47 -11.47 6.59
CA PRO A 51 1.74 -11.94 7.77
C PRO A 51 0.80 -10.90 8.39
N LEU A 52 1.21 -9.62 8.41
CA LEU A 52 0.37 -8.52 8.88
C LEU A 52 -0.94 -8.34 8.09
N ASP A 53 -1.03 -8.78 6.84
CA ASP A 53 -2.30 -8.73 6.09
C ASP A 53 -3.38 -9.57 6.78
N GLY A 54 -3.02 -10.79 7.17
CA GLY A 54 -3.91 -11.68 7.92
C GLY A 54 -4.27 -11.14 9.29
N VAL A 55 -3.30 -10.59 10.02
CA VAL A 55 -3.53 -10.03 11.37
C VAL A 55 -4.52 -8.85 11.30
N LEU A 56 -4.30 -7.88 10.43
CA LEU A 56 -5.17 -6.72 10.30
C LEU A 56 -6.59 -7.10 9.84
N ARG A 57 -6.72 -8.10 8.96
CA ARG A 57 -8.04 -8.59 8.54
C ARG A 57 -8.74 -9.35 9.66
N GLY A 58 -8.02 -10.17 10.43
CA GLY A 58 -8.56 -10.86 11.61
C GLY A 58 -9.15 -9.89 12.62
N GLU A 59 -8.38 -8.85 13.00
CA GLU A 59 -8.87 -7.83 13.92
C GLU A 59 -10.11 -7.07 13.41
N LEU A 60 -10.15 -6.78 12.10
CA LEU A 60 -11.33 -6.16 11.50
C LEU A 60 -12.55 -7.08 11.57
N GLN A 61 -12.36 -8.37 11.35
CA GLN A 61 -13.42 -9.36 11.42
C GLN A 61 -13.95 -9.49 12.86
N GLU A 62 -13.05 -9.57 13.84
CA GLU A 62 -13.41 -9.61 15.26
C GLU A 62 -14.20 -8.36 15.68
N ARG A 63 -13.75 -7.17 15.31
CA ARG A 63 -14.48 -5.91 15.55
C ARG A 63 -15.87 -5.90 14.91
N ALA A 64 -15.99 -6.43 13.69
CA ALA A 64 -17.27 -6.53 13.00
C ALA A 64 -18.22 -7.50 13.71
N LEU A 65 -17.73 -8.63 14.20
CA LEU A 65 -18.50 -9.61 14.97
C LEU A 65 -18.97 -9.01 16.31
N MET A 66 -18.07 -8.34 17.03
CA MET A 66 -18.44 -7.64 18.29
C MET A 66 -19.49 -6.55 18.06
N ALA A 67 -19.39 -5.80 16.96
CA ALA A 67 -20.36 -4.75 16.63
C ALA A 67 -21.75 -5.31 16.24
N THR A 68 -21.82 -6.55 15.75
CA THR A 68 -23.08 -7.21 15.39
C THR A 68 -23.72 -7.99 16.54
N GLY A 69 -23.07 -8.05 17.72
CA GLY A 69 -23.59 -8.76 18.90
C GLY A 69 -23.64 -10.29 18.78
N ILE A 70 -22.94 -10.85 17.78
CA ILE A 70 -22.84 -12.29 17.62
C ILE A 70 -21.68 -12.78 18.50
N GLU A 71 -21.99 -13.37 19.66
CA GLU A 71 -21.00 -14.10 20.45
C GLU A 71 -20.41 -15.24 19.62
N VAL A 72 -19.10 -15.24 19.49
CA VAL A 72 -18.36 -16.40 18.94
C VAL A 72 -18.44 -17.51 19.99
N LYS A 73 -19.40 -18.42 19.83
CA LYS A 73 -19.40 -19.68 20.56
C LYS A 73 -18.16 -20.45 20.12
N GLU A 74 -17.16 -20.56 20.98
CA GLU A 74 -16.05 -21.48 20.80
C GLU A 74 -16.60 -22.88 20.50
N LEU A 75 -16.32 -23.41 19.34
CA LEU A 75 -16.57 -24.81 19.03
C LEU A 75 -15.62 -25.63 19.91
N PRO A 76 -16.16 -26.53 20.77
CA PRO A 76 -15.32 -27.39 21.59
C PRO A 76 -14.45 -28.26 20.68
N GLY A 77 -13.14 -28.23 20.92
CA GLY A 77 -12.17 -29.05 20.24
C GLY A 77 -12.53 -30.53 20.36
N THR A 78 -12.76 -31.18 19.24
CA THR A 78 -12.85 -32.63 19.16
C THR A 78 -11.44 -33.20 19.17
N PRO A 79 -11.09 -34.08 20.13
CA PRO A 79 -9.83 -34.79 20.08
C PRO A 79 -9.92 -35.99 19.11
N ASP A 80 -8.84 -36.19 18.36
CA ASP A 80 -8.41 -37.41 17.73
C ASP A 80 -9.41 -38.23 16.90
N ALA A 81 -9.41 -38.01 15.59
CA ALA A 81 -9.84 -39.02 14.63
C ALA A 81 -8.68 -39.40 13.71
N LYS A 82 -8.15 -40.60 13.90
CA LYS A 82 -7.16 -41.26 13.04
C LYS A 82 -7.67 -41.35 11.59
N PRO A 83 -6.82 -41.18 10.57
CA PRO A 83 -7.24 -41.26 9.18
C PRO A 83 -7.53 -42.75 8.80
N ARG A 84 -8.79 -43.05 8.49
CA ARG A 84 -9.18 -44.31 7.83
C ARG A 84 -8.93 -44.17 6.32
N ALA A 85 -8.08 -45.02 5.81
CA ALA A 85 -7.84 -45.22 4.38
C ALA A 85 -9.15 -45.62 3.66
N ARG A 86 -9.61 -44.81 2.72
CA ARG A 86 -10.73 -45.13 1.82
C ARG A 86 -10.17 -45.66 0.50
N LYS A 87 -10.57 -46.87 0.14
CA LYS A 87 -10.32 -47.52 -1.14
C LYS A 87 -10.85 -46.67 -2.31
N LYS A 88 -10.03 -46.53 -3.35
CA LYS A 88 -10.42 -45.97 -4.64
C LYS A 88 -11.34 -46.91 -5.39
N GLU A 89 -12.51 -46.43 -5.79
CA GLU A 89 -13.28 -46.99 -6.90
C GLU A 89 -13.07 -46.13 -8.17
N PRO A 90 -12.97 -46.75 -9.36
CA PRO A 90 -12.71 -46.05 -10.61
C PRO A 90 -14.00 -45.60 -11.29
N GLY A 91 -14.07 -44.32 -11.66
CA GLY A 91 -14.97 -43.83 -12.71
C GLY A 91 -16.04 -42.84 -12.29
N GLN A 92 -15.65 -41.56 -12.14
CA GLN A 92 -16.56 -40.45 -12.44
C GLN A 92 -15.73 -39.19 -12.83
N PRO A 93 -16.18 -38.37 -13.81
CA PRO A 93 -15.43 -37.21 -14.31
C PRO A 93 -15.40 -36.08 -13.28
N GLY A 94 -14.21 -35.46 -13.17
CA GLY A 94 -13.83 -34.47 -12.17
C GLY A 94 -14.81 -33.34 -11.96
N THR A 95 -15.34 -33.26 -10.76
CA THR A 95 -15.91 -32.05 -10.18
C THR A 95 -14.77 -31.15 -9.75
N THR A 96 -14.69 -29.98 -10.34
CA THR A 96 -13.90 -28.83 -9.92
C THR A 96 -14.07 -28.58 -8.42
N PRO A 97 -13.00 -28.22 -7.68
CA PRO A 97 -13.14 -27.89 -6.27
C PRO A 97 -14.06 -26.69 -6.13
N SER A 98 -15.17 -26.94 -5.44
CA SER A 98 -16.17 -25.96 -5.07
C SER A 98 -15.55 -24.78 -4.34
N SER A 99 -15.94 -23.59 -4.76
CA SER A 99 -15.73 -22.33 -4.07
C SER A 99 -16.00 -22.45 -2.56
N PRO A 100 -15.24 -21.76 -1.70
CA PRO A 100 -15.50 -21.79 -0.27
C PRO A 100 -16.93 -21.29 0.02
N PRO A 101 -17.59 -21.77 1.09
CA PRO A 101 -18.98 -21.49 1.38
C PRO A 101 -19.23 -19.98 1.46
N MET A 102 -20.22 -19.52 0.71
CA MET A 102 -20.79 -18.18 0.80
C MET A 102 -21.41 -17.99 2.20
N GLY A 103 -20.65 -17.36 3.13
CA GLY A 103 -21.19 -17.13 4.48
C GLY A 103 -20.38 -16.22 5.38
N ALA A 104 -19.08 -16.02 5.13
CA ALA A 104 -18.33 -15.00 5.87
C ALA A 104 -18.22 -13.76 4.98
N ALA A 105 -18.90 -12.68 5.34
CA ALA A 105 -18.72 -11.39 4.69
C ALA A 105 -17.22 -11.03 4.73
N HIS A 106 -16.55 -11.09 3.59
CA HIS A 106 -15.12 -10.80 3.49
C HIS A 106 -14.90 -9.34 3.90
N THR A 107 -14.37 -9.15 5.10
CA THR A 107 -14.14 -7.81 5.66
C THR A 107 -12.98 -7.16 4.91
N LYS A 108 -13.29 -6.14 4.12
CA LYS A 108 -12.31 -5.43 3.29
C LYS A 108 -11.41 -4.54 4.13
N LEU A 109 -10.10 -4.67 3.99
CA LEU A 109 -9.10 -3.82 4.63
C LEU A 109 -9.07 -2.44 3.94
N ARG A 110 -9.83 -1.48 4.45
CA ARG A 110 -9.95 -0.12 3.88
C ARG A 110 -9.12 0.94 4.61
N SER A 111 -8.54 0.59 5.75
CA SER A 111 -7.63 1.46 6.50
C SER A 111 -6.46 0.67 7.08
N ILE A 112 -5.29 1.31 7.17
CA ILE A 112 -4.07 0.73 7.73
C ILE A 112 -3.46 1.75 8.67
N PRO A 113 -3.26 1.44 9.98
CA PRO A 113 -2.58 2.32 10.90
C PRO A 113 -1.10 2.44 10.52
N VAL A 114 -0.60 3.67 10.42
CA VAL A 114 0.78 3.93 9.99
C VAL A 114 1.44 5.04 10.77
N ARG A 115 2.78 5.02 10.79
CA ARG A 115 3.64 6.14 11.17
C ARG A 115 4.49 6.55 9.97
N LEU A 116 4.75 7.82 9.82
CA LEU A 116 5.71 8.33 8.85
C LEU A 116 7.13 8.21 9.41
N LEU A 117 8.10 8.16 8.51
CA LEU A 117 9.50 7.96 8.89
C LEU A 117 10.20 9.28 9.19
N PHE A 118 9.74 10.34 8.53
CA PHE A 118 10.38 11.66 8.58
C PHE A 118 9.35 12.75 8.85
N ASN A 119 9.80 13.79 9.52
CA ASN A 119 8.99 15.01 9.68
C ASN A 119 8.85 15.79 8.37
N ASP A 120 9.82 15.70 7.46
CA ASP A 120 9.73 16.31 6.15
C ASP A 120 8.80 15.50 5.22
N PRO A 121 7.72 16.11 4.69
CA PRO A 121 6.82 15.45 3.75
C PRO A 121 7.51 14.91 2.50
N GLY A 122 8.53 15.61 1.98
CA GLY A 122 9.25 15.23 0.75
C GLY A 122 10.10 13.98 0.90
N LEU A 123 10.53 13.66 2.12
CA LEU A 123 11.30 12.45 2.40
C LEU A 123 10.42 11.19 2.48
N ASN A 124 9.14 11.34 2.83
CA ASN A 124 8.22 10.22 2.92
C ASN A 124 7.61 9.83 1.56
N LEU A 125 7.32 10.82 0.71
CA LEU A 125 6.71 10.62 -0.61
C LEU A 125 7.61 11.17 -1.70
N ARG A 126 8.05 10.30 -2.58
CA ARG A 126 8.80 10.63 -3.79
C ARG A 126 7.93 10.37 -5.00
N ALA A 127 7.81 11.37 -5.85
CA ALA A 127 7.04 11.26 -7.07
C ALA A 127 7.83 11.89 -8.23
N SER A 128 7.82 11.22 -9.37
CA SER A 128 8.46 11.69 -10.61
C SER A 128 7.69 11.20 -11.82
N TYR A 129 7.75 11.95 -12.90
CA TYR A 129 7.37 11.47 -14.21
C TYR A 129 8.49 10.59 -14.74
N THR A 130 8.19 9.35 -15.07
CA THR A 130 9.22 8.40 -15.49
C THR A 130 8.79 7.66 -16.74
N LEU A 131 9.70 7.57 -17.69
CA LEU A 131 9.61 6.71 -18.86
C LEU A 131 10.57 5.55 -18.64
N PHE A 132 10.07 4.32 -18.74
CA PHE A 132 10.88 3.11 -18.63
C PHE A 132 11.07 2.46 -20.00
N ASP A 133 12.25 1.93 -20.24
CA ASP A 133 12.48 0.98 -21.30
C ASP A 133 11.69 -0.30 -21.04
N ARG A 134 10.98 -0.79 -22.07
CA ARG A 134 10.08 -1.94 -21.91
C ARG A 134 10.82 -3.26 -21.81
N ALA A 135 12.00 -3.37 -22.39
CA ALA A 135 12.77 -4.61 -22.40
C ALA A 135 13.60 -4.76 -21.12
N THR A 136 14.25 -3.67 -20.69
CA THR A 136 15.20 -3.70 -19.57
C THR A 136 14.60 -3.21 -18.24
N ALA A 137 13.39 -2.62 -18.27
CA ALA A 137 12.75 -1.94 -17.14
C ALA A 137 13.64 -0.82 -16.52
N ARG A 138 14.62 -0.30 -17.24
CA ARG A 138 15.46 0.81 -16.80
C ARG A 138 14.80 2.14 -17.11
N PRO A 139 14.96 3.17 -16.27
CA PRO A 139 14.44 4.48 -16.58
C PRO A 139 15.21 5.13 -17.72
N LEU A 140 14.51 5.50 -18.79
CA LEU A 140 15.03 6.28 -19.92
C LEU A 140 14.96 7.78 -19.66
N CYS A 141 13.94 8.23 -18.93
CA CYS A 141 13.76 9.61 -18.55
C CYS A 141 13.08 9.70 -17.18
N VAL A 142 13.59 10.55 -16.31
CA VAL A 142 13.01 10.83 -14.99
C VAL A 142 12.97 12.34 -14.81
N GLY A 143 11.77 12.90 -14.59
CA GLY A 143 11.55 14.34 -14.48
C GLY A 143 10.53 14.71 -13.41
N ASP A 144 10.51 15.97 -13.04
CA ASP A 144 9.63 16.56 -12.03
C ASP A 144 8.51 17.46 -12.62
N GLY A 145 8.50 17.63 -13.94
CA GLY A 145 7.61 18.53 -14.66
C GLY A 145 8.27 19.86 -15.05
N GLN A 146 9.49 20.14 -14.61
CA GLN A 146 10.31 21.30 -14.98
C GLN A 146 11.63 20.84 -15.60
N HIS A 147 12.29 19.90 -14.97
CA HIS A 147 13.57 19.33 -15.41
C HIS A 147 13.50 17.80 -15.43
N CYS A 148 14.29 17.19 -16.30
CA CYS A 148 14.43 15.75 -16.34
C CYS A 148 15.90 15.34 -16.58
N LYS A 149 16.21 14.14 -16.11
CA LYS A 149 17.42 13.40 -16.53
C LYS A 149 16.99 12.38 -17.55
N ARG A 150 17.55 12.48 -18.76
CA ARG A 150 17.20 11.61 -19.89
C ARG A 150 18.45 10.92 -20.42
N VAL A 151 18.31 9.65 -20.73
CA VAL A 151 19.33 8.87 -21.44
C VAL A 151 19.28 9.26 -22.92
N THR A 152 20.40 9.76 -23.43
CA THR A 152 20.62 10.10 -24.83
C THR A 152 21.73 9.22 -25.40
N HIS A 153 22.06 9.39 -26.67
CA HIS A 153 23.19 8.69 -27.30
C HIS A 153 24.57 9.12 -26.75
N THR A 154 24.64 10.30 -26.13
CA THR A 154 25.85 10.86 -25.50
C THR A 154 25.92 10.53 -23.99
N GLY A 155 24.85 10.00 -23.39
CA GLY A 155 24.80 9.67 -21.96
C GLY A 155 23.55 10.20 -21.28
N VAL A 156 23.66 10.54 -19.99
CA VAL A 156 22.55 11.10 -19.22
C VAL A 156 22.64 12.62 -19.20
N GLU A 157 21.65 13.26 -19.80
CA GLU A 157 21.58 14.71 -19.91
C GLU A 157 20.46 15.29 -19.04
N SER A 158 20.67 16.53 -18.59
CA SER A 158 19.63 17.32 -17.90
C SER A 158 18.92 18.19 -18.92
N LEU A 159 17.62 18.00 -19.09
CA LEU A 159 16.80 18.66 -20.10
C LEU A 159 15.53 19.24 -19.47
N PRO A 160 14.85 20.20 -20.13
CA PRO A 160 13.52 20.64 -19.70
C PRO A 160 12.53 19.48 -19.73
N CYS A 161 11.61 19.43 -18.75
CA CYS A 161 10.52 18.47 -18.66
C CYS A 161 9.18 19.21 -18.74
N PRO A 162 8.47 19.18 -19.87
CA PRO A 162 7.17 19.84 -20.00
C PRO A 162 6.01 19.01 -19.43
N ALA A 163 6.27 18.01 -18.62
CA ALA A 163 5.34 16.97 -18.17
C ALA A 163 4.86 16.03 -19.30
N PRO A 164 4.27 14.86 -18.97
CA PRO A 164 3.93 13.85 -19.99
C PRO A 164 3.00 14.33 -21.09
N ASP A 165 2.01 15.16 -20.74
CA ASP A 165 0.95 15.60 -21.66
C ASP A 165 1.47 16.58 -22.76
N HIS A 166 2.62 17.19 -22.54
CA HIS A 166 3.26 18.16 -23.44
C HIS A 166 4.63 17.70 -23.97
N CYS A 167 5.00 16.47 -23.68
CA CYS A 167 6.26 15.87 -24.11
C CYS A 167 6.05 14.86 -25.22
N ALA A 168 6.58 15.09 -26.43
CA ALA A 168 6.46 14.14 -27.54
C ALA A 168 6.93 12.73 -27.13
N LEU A 169 8.11 12.61 -26.55
CA LEU A 169 8.63 11.34 -26.03
C LEU A 169 7.72 10.75 -24.92
N GLY A 170 7.09 11.61 -24.12
CA GLY A 170 6.17 11.21 -23.05
C GLY A 170 4.89 10.61 -23.59
N ILE A 171 4.30 11.22 -24.61
CA ILE A 171 3.07 10.78 -25.27
C ILE A 171 3.31 9.45 -25.98
N GLU A 172 4.33 9.36 -26.81
CA GLU A 172 4.66 8.16 -27.59
C GLU A 172 5.18 7.01 -26.71
N GLY A 173 6.05 7.32 -25.76
CA GLY A 173 6.72 6.34 -24.91
C GLY A 173 5.90 5.88 -23.69
N GLY A 174 4.81 6.58 -23.36
CA GLY A 174 3.97 6.25 -22.19
C GLY A 174 4.60 6.66 -20.87
N CYS A 175 5.23 7.85 -20.81
CA CYS A 175 5.69 8.45 -19.56
C CYS A 175 4.53 8.63 -18.58
N LYS A 176 4.73 8.25 -17.33
CA LYS A 176 3.70 8.31 -16.28
C LYS A 176 4.26 8.82 -14.97
N LEU A 177 3.36 9.33 -14.13
CA LEU A 177 3.68 9.61 -12.74
C LEU A 177 3.95 8.30 -12.00
N PHE A 178 5.07 8.23 -11.28
CA PHE A 178 5.40 7.16 -10.35
C PHE A 178 5.64 7.74 -8.97
N GLY A 179 4.78 7.36 -8.02
CA GLY A 179 4.89 7.70 -6.61
C GLY A 179 5.39 6.51 -5.80
N ARG A 180 6.27 6.79 -4.82
CA ARG A 180 6.70 5.85 -3.79
C ARG A 180 6.51 6.52 -2.44
N PHE A 181 5.61 5.98 -1.65
CA PHE A 181 5.31 6.44 -0.31
C PHE A 181 5.74 5.39 0.70
N ASN A 182 6.70 5.74 1.55
CA ASN A 182 7.24 4.83 2.55
C ASN A 182 6.60 5.12 3.90
N VAL A 183 6.15 4.07 4.59
CA VAL A 183 5.51 4.14 5.90
C VAL A 183 5.94 2.96 6.75
N ARG A 184 5.82 3.09 8.07
CA ARG A 184 5.84 1.97 9.00
C ARG A 184 4.40 1.64 9.38
N ILE A 185 4.04 0.35 9.36
CA ILE A 185 2.74 -0.08 9.88
C ILE A 185 2.82 -0.04 11.40
N ASP A 186 1.94 0.76 12.00
CA ASP A 186 1.90 1.00 13.45
C ASP A 186 0.96 0.00 14.11
N HIS A 187 1.47 -1.21 14.29
CA HIS A 187 0.76 -2.35 14.85
C HIS A 187 1.68 -3.15 15.79
N ALA A 188 1.11 -3.72 16.86
CA ALA A 188 1.88 -4.48 17.86
C ALA A 188 2.70 -5.62 17.24
N ALA A 189 2.13 -6.35 16.28
CA ALA A 189 2.81 -7.42 15.57
C ALA A 189 4.00 -6.96 14.69
N ASN A 190 4.19 -5.65 14.49
CA ASN A 190 5.30 -5.06 13.74
C ASN A 190 6.35 -4.36 14.62
N GLN A 191 6.21 -4.41 15.95
CA GLN A 191 7.08 -3.67 16.86
C GLN A 191 8.49 -4.26 17.00
N GLY A 192 8.69 -5.50 16.56
CA GLY A 192 10.00 -6.18 16.64
C GLY A 192 11.08 -5.62 15.71
N ASP A 193 10.71 -4.84 14.68
CA ASP A 193 11.64 -4.19 13.76
C ASP A 193 11.24 -2.72 13.53
N ALA A 194 11.82 -1.84 14.33
CA ALA A 194 11.57 -0.40 14.27
C ALA A 194 11.98 0.24 12.93
N LEU A 195 12.84 -0.42 12.15
CA LEU A 195 13.34 0.07 10.87
C LEU A 195 12.58 -0.54 9.67
N SER A 196 11.70 -1.51 9.89
CA SER A 196 10.94 -2.14 8.81
C SER A 196 9.94 -1.17 8.21
N THR A 197 9.98 -1.03 6.89
CA THR A 197 9.08 -0.14 6.17
C THR A 197 8.28 -0.84 5.10
N PHE A 198 7.13 -0.29 4.80
CA PHE A 198 6.28 -0.71 3.69
C PHE A 198 6.24 0.39 2.64
N VAL A 199 6.27 0.00 1.39
CA VAL A 199 6.17 0.94 0.27
C VAL A 199 4.83 0.83 -0.43
N LEU A 200 4.10 1.93 -0.50
CA LEU A 200 2.97 2.11 -1.42
C LEU A 200 3.51 2.66 -2.73
N ARG A 201 3.37 1.89 -3.82
CA ARG A 201 3.70 2.34 -5.18
C ARG A 201 2.42 2.73 -5.91
N THR A 202 2.42 3.90 -6.53
CA THR A 202 1.23 4.42 -7.20
C THR A 202 1.58 5.18 -8.48
N THR A 203 0.71 5.09 -9.47
CA THR A 203 0.70 5.95 -10.66
C THR A 203 -0.48 6.91 -10.64
N SER A 204 -1.25 6.93 -9.56
CA SER A 204 -2.43 7.78 -9.40
C SER A 204 -2.04 9.19 -8.99
N VAL A 205 -2.32 10.15 -9.86
CA VAL A 205 -2.16 11.58 -9.58
C VAL A 205 -2.98 11.98 -8.35
N ASN A 206 -4.21 11.46 -8.22
CA ASN A 206 -5.06 11.74 -7.07
C ASN A 206 -4.40 11.30 -5.76
N THR A 207 -3.84 10.10 -5.71
CA THR A 207 -3.13 9.60 -4.52
C THR A 207 -1.94 10.49 -4.17
N VAL A 208 -1.06 10.78 -5.14
CA VAL A 208 0.14 11.60 -4.90
C VAL A 208 -0.22 12.99 -4.40
N ARG A 209 -1.17 13.66 -5.06
CA ARG A 209 -1.63 15.01 -4.66
C ARG A 209 -2.26 15.01 -3.27
N THR A 210 -3.13 14.03 -2.99
CA THR A 210 -3.81 13.93 -1.69
C THR A 210 -2.81 13.66 -0.57
N LEU A 211 -1.90 12.69 -0.72
CA LEU A 211 -0.91 12.38 0.29
C LEU A 211 0.00 13.59 0.56
N MET A 212 0.50 14.26 -0.47
CA MET A 212 1.35 15.43 -0.29
C MET A 212 0.62 16.59 0.41
N ALA A 213 -0.62 16.88 -0.01
CA ALA A 213 -1.44 17.92 0.62
C ALA A 213 -1.72 17.62 2.10
N ARG A 214 -2.08 16.35 2.42
CA ARG A 214 -2.34 15.92 3.80
C ARG A 214 -1.08 16.00 4.67
N MET A 215 0.05 15.53 4.17
CA MET A 215 1.30 15.60 4.93
C MET A 215 1.71 17.05 5.22
N ARG A 216 1.63 17.95 4.23
CA ARG A 216 1.93 19.37 4.43
C ARG A 216 1.00 20.00 5.45
N TYR A 217 -0.29 19.71 5.35
CA TYR A 217 -1.30 20.23 6.29
C TYR A 217 -1.05 19.73 7.73
N LEU A 218 -0.85 18.42 7.91
CA LEU A 218 -0.56 17.83 9.20
C LEU A 218 0.78 18.28 9.77
N HIS A 219 1.79 18.45 8.94
CA HIS A 219 3.08 19.03 9.33
C HIS A 219 2.93 20.43 9.90
N ALA A 220 2.18 21.32 9.20
CA ALA A 220 1.93 22.67 9.68
C ALA A 220 1.17 22.69 11.00
N LEU A 221 0.09 21.90 11.12
CA LEU A 221 -0.75 21.86 12.32
C LEU A 221 -0.05 21.23 13.53
N SER A 222 0.85 20.29 13.32
CA SER A 222 1.60 19.64 14.41
C SER A 222 2.86 20.40 14.83
N GLY A 223 3.20 21.51 14.14
CA GLY A 223 4.46 22.21 14.35
C GLY A 223 5.68 21.36 13.95
N GLY A 224 5.57 20.61 12.85
CA GLY A 224 6.67 19.80 12.32
C GLY A 224 6.81 18.40 12.91
N LEU A 225 5.79 17.88 13.61
CA LEU A 225 5.86 16.57 14.30
C LEU A 225 5.25 15.43 13.47
N LEU A 226 5.35 15.50 12.16
CA LEU A 226 4.68 14.59 11.23
C LEU A 226 4.99 13.11 11.48
N ALA A 227 6.24 12.77 11.83
CA ALA A 227 6.68 11.41 12.10
C ALA A 227 6.10 10.80 13.40
N PHE A 228 5.69 11.66 14.33
CA PHE A 228 5.16 11.25 15.63
C PHE A 228 3.63 11.20 15.67
N LEU A 229 2.95 11.66 14.60
CA LEU A 229 1.49 11.61 14.56
C LEU A 229 0.98 10.19 14.36
N PRO A 230 -0.07 9.77 15.10
CA PRO A 230 -0.77 8.50 14.88
C PRO A 230 -1.67 8.63 13.66
N LEU A 231 -1.18 8.14 12.52
CA LEU A 231 -1.83 8.27 11.23
C LEU A 231 -2.45 6.96 10.76
N GLU A 232 -3.32 7.06 9.77
CA GLU A 232 -3.81 5.92 9.01
C GLU A 232 -3.93 6.24 7.52
N LEU A 233 -3.60 5.25 6.70
CA LEU A 233 -3.97 5.24 5.30
C LEU A 233 -5.43 4.85 5.18
N ARG A 234 -6.18 5.59 4.36
CA ARG A 234 -7.59 5.30 4.07
C ARG A 234 -7.79 5.17 2.58
N LEU A 235 -8.55 4.17 2.17
CA LEU A 235 -8.98 4.06 0.79
C LEU A 235 -10.24 4.88 0.57
N ARG A 236 -10.19 5.78 -0.42
CA ARG A 236 -11.29 6.64 -0.83
C ARG A 236 -11.70 6.30 -2.26
N GLY A 237 -12.99 6.35 -2.50
CA GLY A 237 -13.56 6.22 -3.84
C GLY A 237 -14.12 7.55 -4.33
N LYS A 238 -13.96 7.82 -5.62
CA LYS A 238 -14.66 8.90 -6.32
C LYS A 238 -15.06 8.44 -7.71
N SER A 239 -16.16 8.97 -8.21
CA SER A 239 -16.60 8.77 -9.58
C SER A 239 -16.58 10.09 -10.34
N THR A 240 -16.23 10.06 -11.61
CA THR A 240 -16.20 11.22 -12.50
C THR A 240 -16.87 10.89 -13.84
N ALA A 241 -17.22 11.89 -14.61
CA ALA A 241 -17.71 11.68 -15.98
C ALA A 241 -16.68 10.95 -16.85
N GLN A 242 -15.39 11.30 -16.71
CA GLN A 242 -14.28 10.65 -17.42
C GLN A 242 -14.09 9.17 -17.05
N SER A 243 -14.49 8.76 -15.84
CA SER A 243 -14.47 7.35 -15.45
C SER A 243 -15.74 6.59 -15.81
N HIS A 244 -16.61 7.17 -16.65
CA HIS A 244 -17.93 6.62 -16.98
C HIS A 244 -18.73 6.23 -15.72
N ARG A 245 -18.61 7.04 -14.66
CA ARG A 245 -19.19 6.82 -13.33
C ARG A 245 -18.65 5.57 -12.58
N ALA A 246 -17.68 4.87 -13.14
CA ALA A 246 -17.00 3.81 -12.43
C ALA A 246 -16.20 4.38 -11.24
N PRO A 247 -16.16 3.71 -10.07
CA PRO A 247 -15.40 4.19 -8.93
C PRO A 247 -13.89 4.11 -9.21
N ILE A 248 -13.19 5.21 -8.93
CA ILE A 248 -11.74 5.29 -8.95
C ILE A 248 -11.28 5.38 -7.49
N TYR A 249 -10.46 4.40 -7.08
CA TYR A 249 -9.92 4.37 -5.72
C TYR A 249 -8.58 5.10 -5.65
N TYR A 250 -8.39 5.86 -4.56
CA TYR A 250 -7.14 6.54 -4.25
C TYR A 250 -6.87 6.51 -2.74
N VAL A 251 -5.62 6.69 -2.36
CA VAL A 251 -5.20 6.68 -0.95
C VAL A 251 -5.23 8.08 -0.38
N ASP A 252 -5.85 8.20 0.78
CA ASP A 252 -5.86 9.37 1.66
C ASP A 252 -5.04 9.07 2.92
N LEU A 253 -4.55 10.11 3.58
CA LEU A 253 -3.83 10.04 4.84
C LEU A 253 -4.56 10.91 5.87
N GLY A 254 -4.85 10.36 7.03
CA GLY A 254 -5.50 11.09 8.11
C GLY A 254 -5.04 10.65 9.48
N LEU A 255 -5.52 11.32 10.51
CA LEU A 255 -5.38 10.84 11.89
C LEU A 255 -6.21 9.56 12.04
N ARG A 256 -5.78 8.68 12.94
CA ARG A 256 -6.56 7.48 13.30
C ARG A 256 -7.99 7.84 13.65
N ALA A 257 -8.90 6.92 13.34
CA ALA A 257 -10.31 7.10 13.65
C ALA A 257 -10.50 7.48 15.13
N GLN A 258 -11.41 8.43 15.38
CA GLN A 258 -11.79 8.91 16.70
C GLN A 258 -10.69 9.68 17.49
N MET A 259 -9.55 10.01 16.88
CA MET A 259 -8.53 10.80 17.54
C MET A 259 -8.63 12.30 17.18
N PRO A 260 -8.98 13.18 18.12
CA PRO A 260 -8.96 14.62 17.90
C PRO A 260 -7.55 15.14 17.60
N LEU A 261 -7.43 16.14 16.72
CA LEU A 261 -6.13 16.68 16.33
C LEU A 261 -5.33 17.19 17.52
N GLY A 262 -5.97 17.91 18.45
CA GLY A 262 -5.29 18.43 19.66
C GLY A 262 -4.63 17.33 20.49
N LEU A 263 -5.34 16.22 20.71
CA LEU A 263 -4.82 15.07 21.44
C LEU A 263 -3.67 14.39 20.67
N ALA A 264 -3.80 14.23 19.35
CA ALA A 264 -2.75 13.66 18.52
C ALA A 264 -1.45 14.49 18.56
N VAL A 265 -1.57 15.81 18.58
CA VAL A 265 -0.42 16.72 18.68
C VAL A 265 0.23 16.67 20.06
N LEU A 266 -0.57 16.59 21.15
CA LEU A 266 -0.03 16.42 22.51
C LEU A 266 0.75 15.12 22.62
N GLN A 267 0.17 14.00 22.20
CA GLN A 267 0.84 12.71 22.17
C GLN A 267 2.13 12.75 21.34
N ALA A 268 2.11 13.39 20.17
CA ALA A 268 3.29 13.52 19.33
C ALA A 268 4.42 14.32 19.98
N ARG A 269 4.10 15.32 20.81
CA ARG A 269 5.08 16.08 21.59
C ARG A 269 5.73 15.22 22.67
N GLU A 270 4.92 14.50 23.41
CA GLU A 270 5.38 13.58 24.47
C GLU A 270 6.30 12.49 23.88
N GLU A 271 5.87 11.82 22.79
CA GLU A 271 6.68 10.80 22.11
C GLU A 271 8.02 11.37 21.60
N ARG A 272 8.03 12.61 21.07
CA ARG A 272 9.27 13.28 20.65
C ARG A 272 10.21 13.55 21.84
N GLU A 273 9.68 13.98 22.98
CA GLU A 273 10.47 14.24 24.18
C GLU A 273 11.07 12.95 24.73
N GLN A 274 10.28 11.87 24.78
CA GLN A 274 10.77 10.54 25.16
C GLN A 274 11.87 10.05 24.23
N ALA A 275 11.71 10.21 22.91
CA ALA A 275 12.71 9.83 21.91
C ALA A 275 14.01 10.66 21.97
N ARG A 276 14.02 11.81 22.66
CA ARG A 276 15.22 12.62 22.89
C ARG A 276 15.93 12.30 24.21
N ALA A 277 15.20 11.74 25.17
CA ALA A 277 15.70 11.41 26.48
C ALA A 277 16.37 10.02 26.56
N GLY A 278 16.04 9.11 25.64
CA GLY A 278 16.67 7.80 25.50
C GLY A 278 17.70 7.77 24.39
#